data_44e1d8ed67069ea4d40186f57bf50ba8
#
_entry.id   44e1d8ed67069ea4d40186f57bf50ba8
#
_cell.length_a   1.000
_cell.length_b   1.000
_cell.length_c   1.000
_cell.angle_alpha   90.00
_cell.angle_beta   90.00
_cell.angle_gamma   90.00
#
_symmetry.space_group_name_H-M   'P 1'
#
loop_
_entity.id
_entity.type
_entity.pdbx_description
1 polymer ?
#
loop_
_entity_poly.entity_id
_entity_poly.type
_entity_poly.pdbx_seq_one_letter_code
_entity_poly.pdbx_strand_id
1 'polypeptide(L)'
;QYYDLTPYNSYFPPLSKRPLGETVELILSIIQNEADRLSQEVQISKDFIVALALENYTSNIFQLRNEIIYALSHSRFNYSGKTNTPLVLELHCLSDGILQKQNNKADIKDSLLAELPERIVLVPGLTVDLTKIIRENNVSKAKLIKDKRESKINMMEMLMTNLPTDLDNYSFSFHDLSFKYSISSIFEGTVLGKDPVLFEYVLSVVDQVVFKQIDINNY
;
A
#
# COMPACT_ATOMS: atom_id res chain seq x y z
N GLN A 1 26.24 41.43 -7.04
CA GLN A 1 27.63 41.78 -7.49
C GLN A 1 28.66 40.72 -7.11
N TYR A 2 28.30 39.63 -6.47
CA TYR A 2 29.21 38.50 -6.21
C TYR A 2 29.14 37.39 -7.27
N TYR A 3 28.13 37.46 -8.18
CA TYR A 3 27.92 36.47 -9.23
C TYR A 3 29.01 36.48 -10.33
N ASP A 4 29.68 37.59 -10.50
CA ASP A 4 30.73 37.76 -11.53
C ASP A 4 32.06 37.12 -11.18
N LEU A 5 32.22 36.64 -9.95
CA LEU A 5 33.47 36.06 -9.45
C LEU A 5 33.49 34.52 -9.47
N THR A 6 32.35 33.87 -9.79
CA THR A 6 32.28 32.42 -9.88
C THR A 6 32.16 31.98 -11.34
N PRO A 7 33.16 31.27 -11.89
CA PRO A 7 33.17 30.86 -13.30
C PRO A 7 32.08 29.79 -13.62
N TYR A 8 31.39 29.27 -12.62
CA TYR A 8 30.35 28.24 -12.77
C TYR A 8 29.13 28.60 -11.94
N ASN A 9 28.03 28.94 -12.58
CA ASN A 9 26.72 29.09 -11.95
C ASN A 9 26.01 27.75 -11.97
N SER A 10 25.95 27.05 -10.83
CA SER A 10 25.14 25.86 -10.67
C SER A 10 23.69 26.27 -10.36
N TYR A 11 22.76 25.93 -11.25
CA TYR A 11 21.34 26.15 -11.04
C TYR A 11 20.72 24.91 -10.36
N PHE A 12 20.23 25.08 -9.15
CA PHE A 12 19.43 24.08 -8.45
C PHE A 12 17.95 24.40 -8.64
N PRO A 13 17.18 23.54 -9.35
CA PRO A 13 15.76 23.77 -9.53
C PRO A 13 15.02 23.74 -8.20
N PRO A 14 13.98 24.58 -8.04
CA PRO A 14 13.11 24.52 -6.87
C PRO A 14 12.41 23.17 -6.75
N LEU A 15 12.00 22.79 -5.54
CA LEU A 15 11.38 21.49 -5.27
C LEU A 15 10.19 21.19 -6.20
N SER A 16 9.36 22.19 -6.49
CA SER A 16 8.20 22.10 -7.37
C SER A 16 8.52 21.74 -8.83
N LYS A 17 9.79 21.84 -9.24
CA LYS A 17 10.28 21.50 -10.58
C LYS A 17 11.10 20.23 -10.63
N ARG A 18 11.31 19.58 -9.48
CA ARG A 18 12.05 18.31 -9.41
C ARG A 18 11.13 17.13 -9.71
N PRO A 19 11.69 16.05 -10.28
CA PRO A 19 10.99 14.78 -10.36
C PRO A 19 10.50 14.33 -8.98
N LEU A 20 9.32 13.74 -8.94
CA LEU A 20 8.71 13.30 -7.68
C LEU A 20 9.58 12.30 -6.91
N GLY A 21 10.30 11.41 -7.65
CA GLY A 21 11.25 10.47 -7.07
C GLY A 21 12.35 11.16 -6.27
N GLU A 22 12.95 12.22 -6.83
CA GLU A 22 13.97 13.00 -6.13
C GLU A 22 13.41 13.68 -4.87
N THR A 23 12.17 14.12 -4.92
CA THR A 23 11.50 14.73 -3.76
C THR A 23 11.28 13.71 -2.66
N VAL A 24 10.83 12.48 -3.00
CA VAL A 24 10.67 11.38 -2.06
C VAL A 24 12.02 10.96 -1.45
N GLU A 25 13.07 10.81 -2.27
CA GLU A 25 14.41 10.51 -1.79
C GLU A 25 14.94 11.58 -0.82
N LEU A 26 14.68 12.85 -1.12
CA LEU A 26 15.05 13.96 -0.24
C LEU A 26 14.30 13.91 1.10
N ILE A 27 12.98 13.63 1.08
CA ILE A 27 12.17 13.45 2.28
C ILE A 27 12.76 12.34 3.14
N LEU A 28 12.98 11.17 2.56
CA LEU A 28 13.53 10.01 3.26
C LEU A 28 14.93 10.28 3.81
N SER A 29 15.79 10.98 3.03
CA SER A 29 17.14 11.37 3.45
C SER A 29 17.12 12.33 4.65
N ILE A 30 16.22 13.32 4.66
CA ILE A 30 16.09 14.24 5.80
C ILE A 30 15.64 13.49 7.04
N ILE A 31 14.65 12.58 6.91
CA ILE A 31 14.15 11.80 8.05
C ILE A 31 15.22 10.84 8.55
N GLN A 32 16.01 10.20 7.64
CA GLN A 32 17.10 9.31 8.02
C GLN A 32 18.18 10.07 8.83
N ASN A 33 18.57 11.26 8.38
CA ASN A 33 19.54 12.08 9.12
C ASN A 33 19.06 12.43 10.53
N GLU A 34 17.75 12.64 10.70
CA GLU A 34 17.18 12.89 12.03
C GLU A 34 17.08 11.60 12.86
N ALA A 35 16.76 10.45 12.23
CA ALA A 35 16.79 9.14 12.87
C ALA A 35 18.18 8.80 13.40
N ASP A 36 19.22 9.07 12.59
CA ASP A 36 20.63 8.89 12.98
C ASP A 36 21.01 9.80 14.14
N ARG A 37 20.64 11.08 14.07
CA ARG A 37 20.90 12.07 15.13
C ARG A 37 20.24 11.69 16.46
N LEU A 38 19.02 11.12 16.39
CA LEU A 38 18.24 10.70 17.56
C LEU A 38 18.62 9.28 18.02
N SER A 39 19.38 8.53 17.22
CA SER A 39 19.64 7.10 17.40
C SER A 39 18.36 6.31 17.65
N GLN A 40 17.30 6.62 16.91
CA GLN A 40 15.97 6.08 17.10
C GLN A 40 15.36 5.67 15.75
N GLU A 41 14.74 4.49 15.72
CA GLU A 41 13.98 4.02 14.56
C GLU A 41 12.79 4.93 14.26
N VAL A 42 12.55 5.19 12.97
CA VAL A 42 11.41 5.99 12.50
C VAL A 42 10.58 5.16 11.53
N GLN A 43 9.30 5.02 11.82
CA GLN A 43 8.31 4.39 10.96
C GLN A 43 7.46 5.46 10.29
N ILE A 44 7.32 5.38 8.98
CA ILE A 44 6.69 6.42 8.16
C ILE A 44 5.54 5.80 7.38
N SER A 45 4.35 6.37 7.47
CA SER A 45 3.23 5.96 6.63
C SER A 45 3.38 6.49 5.20
N LYS A 46 2.87 5.75 4.23
CA LYS A 46 2.82 6.18 2.83
C LYS A 46 2.14 7.53 2.67
N ASP A 47 1.00 7.72 3.32
CA ASP A 47 0.21 8.95 3.23
C ASP A 47 0.98 10.17 3.71
N PHE A 48 1.83 10.02 4.72
CA PHE A 48 2.73 11.07 5.21
C PHE A 48 3.72 11.51 4.12
N ILE A 49 4.37 10.55 3.45
CA ILE A 49 5.33 10.83 2.36
C ILE A 49 4.61 11.50 1.19
N VAL A 50 3.45 10.97 0.80
CA VAL A 50 2.63 11.51 -0.28
C VAL A 50 2.22 12.95 0.01
N ALA A 51 1.77 13.23 1.23
CA ALA A 51 1.37 14.57 1.64
C ALA A 51 2.52 15.58 1.52
N LEU A 52 3.72 15.21 1.95
CA LEU A 52 4.91 16.05 1.83
C LEU A 52 5.38 16.18 0.38
N ALA A 53 5.39 15.10 -0.39
CA ALA A 53 5.90 15.10 -1.76
C ALA A 53 5.06 15.96 -2.71
N LEU A 54 3.76 16.05 -2.46
CA LEU A 54 2.83 16.81 -3.29
C LEU A 54 2.59 18.25 -2.82
N GLU A 55 3.21 18.65 -1.71
CA GLU A 55 3.05 20.02 -1.21
C GLU A 55 3.91 21.00 -2.02
N ASN A 56 3.37 22.20 -2.22
CA ASN A 56 4.08 23.27 -2.90
C ASN A 56 4.80 24.17 -1.89
N TYR A 57 6.10 23.96 -1.72
CA TYR A 57 6.93 24.69 -0.78
C TYR A 57 7.45 26.01 -1.36
N THR A 58 6.95 27.13 -0.88
CA THR A 58 7.40 28.46 -1.29
C THR A 58 8.84 28.76 -0.86
N SER A 59 9.23 28.25 0.30
CA SER A 59 10.60 28.35 0.84
C SER A 59 11.45 27.11 0.55
N ASN A 60 11.09 26.35 -0.48
CA ASN A 60 11.85 25.22 -1.00
C ASN A 60 12.20 24.16 0.08
N ILE A 61 13.42 23.64 0.08
CA ILE A 61 13.91 22.58 0.98
C ILE A 61 13.83 22.99 2.45
N PHE A 62 14.02 24.27 2.76
CA PHE A 62 13.99 24.76 4.14
C PHE A 62 12.61 24.55 4.77
N GLN A 63 11.54 24.84 4.05
CA GLN A 63 10.17 24.63 4.54
C GLN A 63 9.86 23.14 4.69
N LEU A 64 10.23 22.31 3.72
CA LEU A 64 10.08 20.85 3.81
C LEU A 64 10.77 20.30 5.05
N ARG A 65 12.03 20.72 5.31
CA ARG A 65 12.79 20.29 6.48
C ARG A 65 12.10 20.69 7.79
N ASN A 66 11.59 21.91 7.87
CA ASN A 66 10.87 22.38 9.06
C ASN A 66 9.60 21.57 9.33
N GLU A 67 8.83 21.21 8.29
CA GLU A 67 7.66 20.33 8.43
C GLU A 67 8.05 18.96 8.96
N ILE A 68 9.13 18.39 8.46
CA ILE A 68 9.62 17.08 8.94
C ILE A 68 10.05 17.16 10.41
N ILE A 69 10.80 18.22 10.81
CA ILE A 69 11.22 18.42 12.19
C ILE A 69 10.02 18.64 13.10
N TYR A 70 9.02 19.39 12.64
CA TYR A 70 7.77 19.58 13.35
C TYR A 70 7.06 18.23 13.59
N ALA A 71 6.89 17.43 12.55
CA ALA A 71 6.23 16.12 12.64
C ALA A 71 6.98 15.16 13.58
N LEU A 72 8.30 15.12 13.52
CA LEU A 72 9.13 14.32 14.44
C LEU A 72 8.96 14.78 15.91
N SER A 73 8.93 16.09 16.13
CA SER A 73 8.71 16.66 17.45
C SER A 73 7.32 16.33 17.99
N HIS A 74 6.31 16.42 17.14
CA HIS A 74 4.93 16.06 17.47
C HIS A 74 4.80 14.57 17.80
N SER A 75 5.36 13.69 16.96
CA SER A 75 5.40 12.26 17.22
C SER A 75 6.09 11.95 18.56
N ARG A 76 7.24 12.56 18.81
CA ARG A 76 8.00 12.34 20.06
C ARG A 76 7.21 12.79 21.29
N PHE A 77 6.50 13.89 21.20
CA PHE A 77 5.68 14.38 22.32
C PHE A 77 4.57 13.40 22.69
N ASN A 78 3.89 12.85 21.70
CA ASN A 78 2.82 11.87 21.89
C ASN A 78 3.31 10.52 22.45
N TYR A 79 4.57 10.16 22.20
CA TYR A 79 5.20 8.93 22.68
C TYR A 79 6.17 9.15 23.86
N SER A 80 6.17 10.37 24.45
CA SER A 80 7.05 10.70 25.58
C SER A 80 6.75 9.83 26.80
N GLY A 81 7.66 8.94 27.12
CA GLY A 81 7.58 8.03 28.29
C GLY A 81 8.04 6.61 28.03
N LYS A 82 8.21 6.20 26.79
CA LYS A 82 8.76 4.87 26.43
C LYS A 82 10.10 5.05 25.72
N THR A 83 11.18 4.86 26.45
CA THR A 83 12.53 4.69 25.88
C THR A 83 12.52 3.45 24.99
N ASN A 84 13.03 3.54 23.77
CA ASN A 84 13.12 2.48 22.75
C ASN A 84 11.86 2.16 21.91
N THR A 85 10.83 2.98 21.91
CA THR A 85 9.76 2.82 20.92
C THR A 85 10.12 3.56 19.64
N PRO A 86 9.85 3.00 18.44
CA PRO A 86 10.06 3.72 17.20
C PRO A 86 9.19 4.98 17.13
N LEU A 87 9.71 6.04 16.54
CA LEU A 87 8.91 7.22 16.21
C LEU A 87 8.01 6.89 15.03
N VAL A 88 6.73 7.22 15.14
CA VAL A 88 5.75 6.96 14.09
C VAL A 88 5.32 8.26 13.44
N LEU A 89 5.57 8.39 12.14
CA LEU A 89 5.17 9.54 11.33
C LEU A 89 3.95 9.16 10.50
N GLU A 90 2.83 9.68 10.88
CA GLU A 90 1.55 9.52 10.19
C GLU A 90 1.01 10.88 9.74
N LEU A 91 0.00 10.88 8.90
CA LEU A 91 -0.57 12.10 8.33
C LEU A 91 -0.91 13.15 9.41
N HIS A 92 -1.44 12.72 10.55
CA HIS A 92 -1.82 13.60 11.66
C HIS A 92 -0.64 14.30 12.35
N CYS A 93 0.60 13.87 12.08
CA CYS A 93 1.80 14.53 12.61
C CYS A 93 2.16 15.79 11.85
N LEU A 94 1.60 16.01 10.66
CA LEU A 94 1.84 17.20 9.84
C LEU A 94 1.12 18.44 10.38
N SER A 95 1.59 19.62 9.97
CA SER A 95 0.93 20.88 10.31
C SER A 95 -0.46 20.99 9.69
N ASP A 96 -1.36 21.73 10.36
CA ASP A 96 -2.72 21.97 9.87
C ASP A 96 -2.76 22.56 8.46
N GLY A 97 -1.75 23.37 8.10
CA GLY A 97 -1.63 23.97 6.77
C GLY A 97 -1.49 22.94 5.65
N ILE A 98 -0.81 21.81 5.90
CA ILE A 98 -0.71 20.69 4.96
C ILE A 98 -1.97 19.83 5.00
N LEU A 99 -2.49 19.52 6.19
CA LEU A 99 -3.66 18.66 6.36
C LEU A 99 -4.91 19.21 5.66
N GLN A 100 -5.17 20.52 5.76
CA GLN A 100 -6.31 21.15 5.09
C GLN A 100 -6.25 21.04 3.56
N LYS A 101 -5.04 21.07 2.97
CA LYS A 101 -4.85 20.97 1.52
C LYS A 101 -5.03 19.54 1.01
N GLN A 102 -4.81 18.52 1.83
CA GLN A 102 -4.96 17.12 1.43
C GLN A 102 -6.42 16.77 1.12
N ASN A 103 -7.39 17.36 1.82
CA ASN A 103 -8.81 17.13 1.58
C ASN A 103 -9.28 17.53 0.17
N ASN A 104 -8.48 18.31 -0.56
CA ASN A 104 -8.77 18.81 -1.91
C ASN A 104 -7.96 18.10 -3.01
N LYS A 105 -7.09 17.17 -2.67
CA LYS A 105 -6.26 16.44 -3.65
C LYS A 105 -6.96 15.15 -4.06
N ALA A 106 -7.67 15.22 -5.19
CA ALA A 106 -8.24 14.05 -5.84
C ALA A 106 -7.15 13.21 -6.53
N ASP A 107 -7.36 11.88 -6.53
CA ASP A 107 -6.69 10.83 -7.29
C ASP A 107 -5.24 11.10 -7.75
N ILE A 108 -4.28 10.71 -6.92
CA ILE A 108 -2.87 10.73 -7.27
C ILE A 108 -2.60 9.54 -8.21
N LYS A 109 -2.50 9.84 -9.51
CA LYS A 109 -2.21 8.84 -10.56
C LYS A 109 -0.70 8.64 -10.82
N ASP A 110 0.18 9.07 -9.91
CA ASP A 110 1.61 8.88 -10.08
C ASP A 110 1.98 7.43 -9.73
N SER A 111 2.56 6.75 -10.72
CA SER A 111 2.95 5.34 -10.61
C SER A 111 3.95 5.08 -9.48
N LEU A 112 4.89 6.00 -9.26
CA LEU A 112 5.92 5.86 -8.23
C LEU A 112 5.30 5.89 -6.82
N LEU A 113 4.37 6.82 -6.56
CA LEU A 113 3.69 6.89 -5.28
C LEU A 113 2.81 5.66 -5.03
N ALA A 114 2.23 5.08 -6.10
CA ALA A 114 1.46 3.83 -5.98
C ALA A 114 2.33 2.63 -5.57
N GLU A 115 3.61 2.62 -5.98
CA GLU A 115 4.56 1.55 -5.69
C GLU A 115 5.19 1.64 -4.29
N LEU A 116 5.08 2.76 -3.60
CA LEU A 116 5.56 2.89 -2.23
C LEU A 116 4.86 1.88 -1.31
N PRO A 117 5.60 1.29 -0.34
CA PRO A 117 5.00 0.46 0.69
C PRO A 117 4.11 1.31 1.62
N GLU A 118 3.09 0.68 2.21
CA GLU A 118 2.20 1.35 3.17
C GLU A 118 2.94 1.91 4.39
N ARG A 119 4.06 1.28 4.74
CA ARG A 119 4.94 1.72 5.83
C ARG A 119 6.40 1.53 5.45
N ILE A 120 7.21 2.55 5.69
CA ILE A 120 8.66 2.53 5.54
C ILE A 120 9.29 2.62 6.93
N VAL A 121 10.29 1.79 7.19
CA VAL A 121 11.03 1.77 8.44
C VAL A 121 12.45 2.24 8.18
N LEU A 122 12.86 3.31 8.84
CA LEU A 122 14.21 3.84 8.79
C LEU A 122 14.94 3.49 10.08
N VAL A 123 16.05 2.76 9.94
CA VAL A 123 16.88 2.32 11.06
C VAL A 123 18.13 3.20 11.10
N PRO A 124 18.53 3.74 12.27
CA PRO A 124 19.74 4.53 12.42
C PRO A 124 20.98 3.80 11.89
N GLY A 125 21.84 4.53 11.20
CA GLY A 125 23.08 4.00 10.63
C GLY A 125 22.94 3.24 9.31
N LEU A 126 21.74 3.08 8.78
CA LEU A 126 21.52 2.49 7.46
C LEU A 126 21.29 3.57 6.41
N THR A 127 21.79 3.30 5.19
CA THR A 127 21.55 4.20 4.05
C THR A 127 20.17 3.94 3.45
N VAL A 128 19.47 5.02 3.11
CA VAL A 128 18.18 4.94 2.42
C VAL A 128 18.41 4.79 0.92
N ASP A 129 17.72 3.81 0.33
CA ASP A 129 17.67 3.57 -1.11
C ASP A 129 16.21 3.35 -1.52
N LEU A 130 15.62 4.34 -2.17
CA LEU A 130 14.22 4.30 -2.62
C LEU A 130 13.98 3.15 -3.61
N THR A 131 14.91 2.91 -4.52
CA THR A 131 14.80 1.83 -5.50
C THR A 131 14.74 0.46 -4.83
N LYS A 132 15.56 0.25 -3.81
CA LYS A 132 15.56 -0.96 -3.01
C LYS A 132 14.24 -1.14 -2.25
N ILE A 133 13.74 -0.08 -1.62
CA ILE A 133 12.47 -0.07 -0.87
C ILE A 133 11.30 -0.48 -1.79
N ILE A 134 11.20 0.12 -2.98
CA ILE A 134 10.15 -0.20 -3.95
C ILE A 134 10.27 -1.64 -4.45
N ARG A 135 11.49 -2.08 -4.77
CA ARG A 135 11.72 -3.46 -5.23
C ARG A 135 11.30 -4.49 -4.19
N GLU A 136 11.69 -4.30 -2.93
CA GLU A 136 11.33 -5.21 -1.83
C GLU A 136 9.82 -5.22 -1.57
N ASN A 137 9.15 -4.08 -1.69
CA ASN A 137 7.70 -3.98 -1.61
C ASN A 137 7.02 -4.78 -2.73
N ASN A 138 7.50 -4.66 -3.97
CA ASN A 138 6.93 -5.36 -5.12
C ASN A 138 7.14 -6.87 -5.01
N VAL A 139 8.30 -7.34 -4.53
CA VAL A 139 8.56 -8.75 -4.26
C VAL A 139 7.63 -9.27 -3.16
N SER A 140 7.44 -8.52 -2.09
CA SER A 140 6.54 -8.88 -0.98
C SER A 140 5.09 -8.96 -1.44
N LYS A 141 4.62 -8.00 -2.26
CA LYS A 141 3.28 -8.02 -2.86
C LYS A 141 3.10 -9.23 -3.78
N ALA A 142 4.09 -9.54 -4.62
CA ALA A 142 4.03 -10.69 -5.52
C ALA A 142 3.96 -12.02 -4.74
N LYS A 143 4.74 -12.15 -3.66
CA LYS A 143 4.69 -13.31 -2.77
C LYS A 143 3.32 -13.44 -2.10
N LEU A 144 2.78 -12.35 -1.56
CA LEU A 144 1.46 -12.35 -0.93
C LEU A 144 0.35 -12.79 -1.91
N ILE A 145 0.42 -12.34 -3.18
CA ILE A 145 -0.53 -12.75 -4.22
C ILE A 145 -0.38 -14.24 -4.52
N LYS A 146 0.86 -14.75 -4.58
CA LYS A 146 1.13 -16.17 -4.80
C LYS A 146 0.56 -17.01 -3.65
N ASP A 147 0.88 -16.65 -2.41
CA ASP A 147 0.40 -17.35 -1.20
C ASP A 147 -1.14 -17.36 -1.12
N LYS A 148 -1.79 -16.24 -1.48
CA LYS A 148 -3.26 -16.17 -1.57
C LYS A 148 -3.83 -17.08 -2.67
N ARG A 149 -3.16 -17.20 -3.81
CA ARG A 149 -3.58 -18.11 -4.89
C ARG A 149 -3.44 -19.56 -4.47
N GLU A 150 -2.31 -19.94 -3.89
CA GLU A 150 -2.08 -21.30 -3.38
C GLU A 150 -3.09 -21.68 -2.29
N SER A 151 -3.38 -20.77 -1.36
CA SER A 151 -4.42 -20.98 -0.34
C SER A 151 -5.81 -21.20 -0.97
N LYS A 152 -6.16 -20.45 -2.03
CA LYS A 152 -7.43 -20.62 -2.74
C LYS A 152 -7.50 -21.97 -3.48
N ILE A 153 -6.40 -22.39 -4.11
CA ILE A 153 -6.31 -23.69 -4.79
C ILE A 153 -6.50 -24.82 -3.78
N ASN A 154 -5.77 -24.79 -2.67
CA ASN A 154 -5.87 -25.80 -1.61
C ASN A 154 -7.29 -25.87 -1.02
N MET A 155 -7.95 -24.72 -0.84
CA MET A 155 -9.34 -24.67 -0.38
C MET A 155 -10.31 -25.28 -1.41
N MET A 156 -10.05 -25.03 -2.70
CA MET A 156 -10.87 -25.60 -3.79
C MET A 156 -10.68 -27.12 -3.90
N GLU A 157 -9.44 -27.62 -3.79
CA GLU A 157 -9.14 -29.04 -3.74
C GLU A 157 -9.79 -29.70 -2.52
N MET A 158 -9.76 -29.08 -1.36
CA MET A 158 -10.42 -29.56 -0.14
C MET A 158 -11.95 -29.63 -0.31
N LEU A 159 -12.55 -28.66 -0.97
CA LEU A 159 -13.99 -28.67 -1.29
C LEU A 159 -14.33 -29.80 -2.29
N MET A 160 -13.49 -30.01 -3.30
CA MET A 160 -13.70 -31.07 -4.30
C MET A 160 -13.52 -32.49 -3.70
N THR A 161 -12.57 -32.65 -2.80
CA THR A 161 -12.34 -33.97 -2.12
C THR A 161 -13.39 -34.30 -1.09
N ASN A 162 -14.06 -33.31 -0.50
CA ASN A 162 -15.12 -33.49 0.49
C ASN A 162 -16.53 -33.48 -0.12
N LEU A 163 -16.65 -33.37 -1.45
CA LEU A 163 -17.94 -33.61 -2.11
C LEU A 163 -18.36 -35.07 -1.91
N PRO A 164 -19.57 -35.33 -1.37
CA PRO A 164 -20.04 -36.70 -1.17
C PRO A 164 -20.10 -37.40 -2.51
N THR A 165 -19.48 -38.58 -2.58
CA THR A 165 -19.49 -39.45 -3.77
C THR A 165 -20.87 -40.10 -4.04
N ASP A 166 -21.78 -40.07 -3.07
CA ASP A 166 -23.15 -40.54 -3.18
C ASP A 166 -24.10 -39.34 -3.41
N LEU A 167 -24.12 -38.88 -4.65
CA LEU A 167 -24.96 -37.75 -5.07
C LEU A 167 -26.50 -38.10 -5.09
N ASP A 168 -26.84 -39.36 -4.97
CA ASP A 168 -28.25 -39.81 -5.10
C ASP A 168 -29.13 -39.51 -3.86
N ASN A 169 -28.57 -39.14 -2.73
CA ASN A 169 -29.28 -38.97 -1.46
C ASN A 169 -29.24 -37.57 -0.83
N TYR A 170 -28.52 -36.59 -1.42
CA TYR A 170 -28.46 -35.27 -0.87
C TYR A 170 -29.04 -34.21 -1.81
N SER A 171 -30.20 -33.68 -1.43
CA SER A 171 -30.71 -32.43 -2.00
C SER A 171 -29.84 -31.24 -1.45
N PHE A 172 -28.61 -31.16 -1.89
CA PHE A 172 -27.77 -29.99 -1.60
C PHE A 172 -28.21 -28.85 -2.51
N SER A 173 -28.87 -27.87 -1.96
CA SER A 173 -29.11 -26.61 -2.65
C SER A 173 -27.89 -25.74 -2.52
N PHE A 174 -27.33 -25.22 -3.63
CA PHE A 174 -26.32 -24.16 -3.66
C PHE A 174 -26.78 -22.88 -2.94
N HIS A 175 -28.05 -22.83 -2.56
CA HIS A 175 -28.61 -21.79 -1.71
C HIS A 175 -28.26 -21.94 -0.23
N ASP A 176 -27.56 -23.02 0.14
CA ASP A 176 -27.00 -23.11 1.50
C ASP A 176 -26.00 -21.99 1.70
N LEU A 177 -26.30 -21.08 2.63
CA LEU A 177 -25.54 -19.88 2.90
C LEU A 177 -24.07 -20.18 3.19
N SER A 178 -23.76 -21.31 3.82
CA SER A 178 -22.39 -21.70 4.16
C SER A 178 -21.55 -22.00 2.91
N PHE A 179 -22.13 -22.66 1.92
CA PHE A 179 -21.44 -22.97 0.66
C PHE A 179 -21.28 -21.72 -0.21
N LYS A 180 -22.32 -20.90 -0.29
CA LYS A 180 -22.30 -19.62 -1.01
C LYS A 180 -21.21 -18.69 -0.46
N TYR A 181 -21.04 -18.60 0.86
CA TYR A 181 -19.98 -17.83 1.50
C TYR A 181 -18.59 -18.41 1.20
N SER A 182 -18.44 -19.72 1.22
CA SER A 182 -17.15 -20.36 0.90
C SER A 182 -16.73 -20.11 -0.54
N ILE A 183 -17.65 -20.22 -1.51
CA ILE A 183 -17.37 -19.92 -2.92
C ILE A 183 -17.13 -18.43 -3.14
N SER A 184 -17.89 -17.53 -2.54
CA SER A 184 -17.65 -16.09 -2.71
C SER A 184 -16.28 -15.67 -2.21
N SER A 185 -15.78 -16.29 -1.12
CA SER A 185 -14.43 -16.00 -0.62
C SER A 185 -13.32 -16.45 -1.58
N ILE A 186 -13.54 -17.50 -2.37
CA ILE A 186 -12.59 -17.99 -3.39
C ILE A 186 -12.46 -16.99 -4.53
N PHE A 187 -13.55 -16.34 -4.91
CA PHE A 187 -13.59 -15.38 -6.02
C PHE A 187 -13.38 -13.93 -5.58
N GLU A 188 -13.19 -13.68 -4.28
CA GLU A 188 -12.90 -12.36 -3.76
C GLU A 188 -11.64 -11.75 -4.43
N GLY A 189 -11.79 -10.52 -4.95
CA GLY A 189 -10.73 -9.83 -5.69
C GLY A 189 -10.58 -10.22 -7.16
N THR A 190 -11.37 -11.19 -7.67
CA THR A 190 -11.45 -11.50 -9.10
C THR A 190 -12.53 -10.67 -9.79
N VAL A 191 -12.58 -10.70 -11.14
CA VAL A 191 -13.66 -10.06 -11.91
C VAL A 191 -15.02 -10.65 -11.54
N LEU A 192 -15.09 -11.97 -11.32
CA LEU A 192 -16.29 -12.68 -10.89
C LEU A 192 -16.79 -12.19 -9.51
N GLY A 193 -15.89 -11.98 -8.56
CA GLY A 193 -16.27 -11.51 -7.22
C GLY A 193 -16.70 -10.03 -7.17
N LYS A 194 -16.42 -9.27 -8.24
CA LYS A 194 -16.81 -7.85 -8.34
C LYS A 194 -18.16 -7.64 -9.02
N ASP A 195 -18.62 -8.63 -9.78
CA ASP A 195 -19.90 -8.57 -10.49
C ASP A 195 -20.87 -9.59 -9.87
N PRO A 196 -21.83 -9.15 -9.04
CA PRO A 196 -22.76 -10.03 -8.37
C PRO A 196 -23.70 -10.76 -9.34
N VAL A 197 -24.02 -10.17 -10.49
CA VAL A 197 -24.88 -10.78 -11.49
C VAL A 197 -24.15 -11.92 -12.19
N LEU A 198 -22.91 -11.70 -12.60
CA LEU A 198 -22.07 -12.72 -13.21
C LEU A 198 -21.78 -13.85 -12.21
N PHE A 199 -21.55 -13.52 -10.94
CA PHE A 199 -21.32 -14.50 -9.88
C PHE A 199 -22.55 -15.41 -9.66
N GLU A 200 -23.74 -14.84 -9.54
CA GLU A 200 -24.99 -15.61 -9.42
C GLU A 200 -25.27 -16.49 -10.66
N TYR A 201 -24.96 -15.96 -11.86
CA TYR A 201 -25.09 -16.75 -13.09
C TYR A 201 -24.15 -17.97 -13.08
N VAL A 202 -22.87 -17.78 -12.71
CA VAL A 202 -21.91 -18.89 -12.62
C VAL A 202 -22.34 -19.91 -11.56
N LEU A 203 -22.84 -19.46 -10.41
CA LEU A 203 -23.38 -20.35 -9.38
C LEU A 203 -24.56 -21.16 -9.91
N SER A 204 -25.49 -20.57 -10.67
CA SER A 204 -26.62 -21.26 -11.25
C SER A 204 -26.21 -22.32 -12.27
N VAL A 205 -25.15 -22.03 -13.07
CA VAL A 205 -24.59 -22.99 -14.04
C VAL A 205 -23.93 -24.16 -13.30
N VAL A 206 -23.14 -23.88 -12.27
CA VAL A 206 -22.51 -24.93 -11.45
C VAL A 206 -23.57 -25.80 -10.75
N ASP A 207 -24.62 -25.20 -10.23
CA ASP A 207 -25.77 -25.91 -9.65
C ASP A 207 -26.41 -26.86 -10.66
N GLN A 208 -26.63 -26.41 -11.89
CA GLN A 208 -27.17 -27.23 -12.96
C GLN A 208 -26.25 -28.37 -13.37
N VAL A 209 -24.96 -28.13 -13.48
CA VAL A 209 -23.95 -29.11 -13.92
C VAL A 209 -23.67 -30.14 -12.83
N VAL A 210 -23.50 -29.72 -11.59
CA VAL A 210 -23.07 -30.60 -10.49
C VAL A 210 -24.20 -31.35 -9.86
N PHE A 211 -25.37 -30.69 -9.69
CA PHE A 211 -26.48 -31.30 -8.91
C PHE A 211 -27.65 -31.80 -9.76
N LYS A 212 -27.78 -31.34 -11.01
CA LYS A 212 -28.85 -31.84 -11.92
C LYS A 212 -28.32 -32.83 -12.94
N GLN A 213 -27.09 -33.33 -12.78
CA GLN A 213 -26.50 -34.34 -13.68
C GLN A 213 -26.69 -34.02 -15.16
N ILE A 214 -26.46 -32.76 -15.55
CA ILE A 214 -26.43 -32.44 -16.97
C ILE A 214 -25.17 -33.08 -17.53
N ASP A 215 -25.38 -34.09 -18.36
CA ASP A 215 -24.30 -34.82 -19.03
C ASP A 215 -23.56 -33.87 -19.99
N ILE A 216 -22.35 -33.42 -19.58
CA ILE A 216 -21.53 -32.49 -20.34
C ILE A 216 -21.07 -33.10 -21.67
N ASN A 217 -21.22 -34.42 -21.85
CA ASN A 217 -20.80 -35.13 -23.06
C ASN A 217 -21.76 -34.99 -24.25
N ASN A 218 -22.88 -34.27 -24.10
CA ASN A 218 -23.88 -34.07 -25.14
C ASN A 218 -23.88 -32.65 -25.76
N TYR A 219 -22.80 -31.86 -25.61
CA TYR A 219 -22.63 -30.58 -26.31
C TYR A 219 -21.35 -30.52 -27.12
#